data_e99fb0dcfe1661f0213f13d80eb2b124
#
_entry.id   e99fb0dcfe1661f0213f13d80eb2b124
#
_cell.length_a   1.000
_cell.length_b   1.000
_cell.length_c   1.000
_cell.angle_alpha   90.00
_cell.angle_beta   90.00
_cell.angle_gamma   90.00
#
_symmetry.space_group_name_H-M   'P 1'
#
loop_
_entity.id
_entity.type
_entity.pdbx_description
1 polymer ?
#
loop_
_entity_poly.entity_id
_entity_poly.type
_entity_poly.pdbx_seq_one_letter_code
_entity_poly.pdbx_strand_id
1 'polypeptide(L)'
;ILKNSKSDVFMNMPGVYLGSNNKIPAFGVSKTEVSNQEFKSFINSGGYKNPAYWDFPTKINGKKYSFKEGMKLFTDNYGKPGPKSWSYGEFPEGEEQFPVSGVSWYEARAYAKYKDLDLPNIYQWLDAALLSGFTSKLPEIKNSNYNSTRLKNINFQSENLNLLPNIAGNVREWIINPHGNDRRSILGGAFNTNEYTFNSFYSLNPTDRSIQNGFRLVKNFANKTEENDSFNVKHIERDFDNEIDVSDEVFEVYKSQFDYPKASLKVKTLEVKSPNPNYSIEKFEMDPPYSSDEKLYGFIISSKEFQKKSVPIIEFPTAGAIFSDKIIIDENLLKSRKYLLDEGYSLIIPVYYNNYDREKPLKSWWPNESEEYKNAVIKIGKDFKRVIDYLETREDLDTKNLSYMGYSWGSVTSNILLAIDDRIKSAAIFIGGLMLQKSRKEIEAHFYLRRIKIPILHIVGKLDGIFEYEDSFLPWNKLIGTPEEDKFIIAIDKAGHGDGISQDIIINNHLELLKKYN
;
A
#
# COMPACT_ATOMS: atom_id res chain seq x y z
N ILE A 1 26.90 18.88 6.13
CA ILE A 1 27.19 17.48 6.46
C ILE A 1 27.87 17.51 7.83
N LEU A 2 27.13 17.17 8.89
CA LEU A 2 27.70 17.05 10.23
C LEU A 2 28.54 15.76 10.27
N LYS A 3 29.82 15.88 10.62
CA LYS A 3 30.69 14.71 10.79
C LYS A 3 30.28 14.00 12.08
N ASN A 4 29.63 12.85 11.97
CA ASN A 4 29.39 11.97 13.09
C ASN A 4 30.63 11.09 13.31
N SER A 5 31.11 10.99 14.55
CA SER A 5 32.15 10.01 14.92
C SER A 5 31.54 8.61 15.00
N LYS A 6 32.34 7.55 14.78
CA LYS A 6 31.88 6.16 14.92
C LYS A 6 31.40 5.82 16.35
N SER A 7 31.73 6.65 17.33
CA SER A 7 31.39 6.47 18.76
C SER A 7 30.08 7.15 19.19
N ASP A 8 29.47 7.96 18.33
CA ASP A 8 28.25 8.67 18.72
C ASP A 8 27.04 7.73 18.75
N VAL A 9 26.34 7.68 19.87
CA VAL A 9 25.11 6.88 20.06
C VAL A 9 23.96 7.45 19.26
N PHE A 10 23.98 8.75 18.97
CA PHE A 10 22.95 9.44 18.20
C PHE A 10 23.50 9.95 16.87
N MET A 11 22.66 9.86 15.84
CA MET A 11 22.85 10.57 14.58
C MET A 11 22.10 11.89 14.63
N ASN A 12 22.80 12.97 14.32
CA ASN A 12 22.19 14.30 14.24
C ASN A 12 21.48 14.48 12.90
N MET A 13 20.18 14.76 12.98
CA MET A 13 19.31 15.01 11.85
C MET A 13 19.08 16.50 11.71
N PRO A 14 19.27 17.06 10.51
CA PRO A 14 19.16 18.52 10.30
C PRO A 14 17.73 19.05 10.40
N GLY A 15 16.74 18.16 10.42
CA GLY A 15 15.33 18.53 10.30
C GLY A 15 14.99 18.95 8.87
N VAL A 16 14.07 18.25 8.23
CA VAL A 16 13.70 18.45 6.82
C VAL A 16 12.19 18.62 6.68
N TYR A 17 11.78 19.29 5.62
CA TYR A 17 10.39 19.30 5.18
C TYR A 17 10.06 18.00 4.46
N LEU A 18 9.20 17.16 5.03
CA LEU A 18 8.64 16.00 4.36
C LEU A 18 7.26 16.36 3.80
N GLY A 19 7.24 17.00 2.62
CA GLY A 19 6.01 17.19 1.82
C GLY A 19 4.83 17.89 2.48
N SER A 20 4.95 18.34 3.73
CA SER A 20 3.98 19.13 4.47
C SER A 20 4.62 20.45 4.88
N ASN A 21 3.82 21.49 5.13
CA ASN A 21 4.29 22.78 5.63
C ASN A 21 4.90 22.70 7.05
N ASN A 22 5.06 21.50 7.62
CA ASN A 22 5.54 21.30 8.97
C ASN A 22 7.07 21.18 8.99
N LYS A 23 7.69 22.16 9.61
CA LYS A 23 9.14 22.18 9.83
C LYS A 23 9.48 21.26 11.00
N ILE A 24 10.30 20.24 10.77
CA ILE A 24 10.84 19.39 11.82
C ILE A 24 12.10 20.07 12.35
N PRO A 25 12.18 20.45 13.63
CA PRO A 25 13.42 20.95 14.23
C PRO A 25 14.51 19.87 14.17
N ALA A 26 15.77 20.30 14.21
CA ALA A 26 16.91 19.38 14.31
C ALA A 26 16.79 18.49 15.57
N PHE A 27 17.12 17.22 15.44
CA PHE A 27 17.04 16.22 16.50
C PHE A 27 18.17 15.20 16.38
N GLY A 28 18.41 14.44 17.43
CA GLY A 28 19.25 13.24 17.39
C GLY A 28 18.40 11.99 17.38
N VAL A 29 18.70 11.03 16.51
CA VAL A 29 18.08 9.70 16.52
C VAL A 29 19.09 8.66 16.96
N SER A 30 18.71 7.69 17.83
CA SER A 30 19.61 6.61 18.21
C SER A 30 19.97 5.78 16.98
N LYS A 31 21.25 5.41 16.85
CA LYS A 31 21.74 4.67 15.69
C LYS A 31 21.10 3.29 15.59
N THR A 32 20.81 2.67 16.73
CA THR A 32 20.23 1.33 16.83
C THR A 32 18.91 1.35 17.56
N GLU A 33 18.17 0.26 17.48
CA GLU A 33 17.09 -0.05 18.41
C GLU A 33 17.65 -0.16 19.83
N VAL A 34 16.79 -0.06 20.84
CA VAL A 34 17.17 -0.34 22.24
C VAL A 34 17.42 -1.83 22.40
N SER A 35 18.57 -2.18 22.98
CA SER A 35 18.98 -3.57 23.19
C SER A 35 18.35 -4.20 24.43
N ASN A 36 18.37 -5.54 24.51
CA ASN A 36 17.99 -6.30 25.68
C ASN A 36 18.78 -5.87 26.92
N GLN A 37 20.10 -5.71 26.77
CA GLN A 37 20.98 -5.30 27.88
C GLN A 37 20.64 -3.92 28.47
N GLU A 38 20.36 -2.97 27.57
CA GLU A 38 19.96 -1.61 27.95
C GLU A 38 18.61 -1.62 28.67
N PHE A 39 17.65 -2.37 28.17
CA PHE A 39 16.33 -2.47 28.78
C PHE A 39 16.38 -3.23 30.12
N LYS A 40 17.24 -4.24 30.26
CA LYS A 40 17.49 -4.92 31.54
C LYS A 40 18.01 -3.96 32.60
N SER A 41 18.88 -3.04 32.22
CA SER A 41 19.39 -1.99 33.12
C SER A 41 18.26 -1.09 33.64
N PHE A 42 17.28 -0.75 32.81
CA PHE A 42 16.07 -0.01 33.21
C PHE A 42 15.27 -0.79 34.27
N ILE A 43 15.03 -2.08 34.03
CA ILE A 43 14.28 -2.93 34.97
C ILE A 43 15.02 -2.99 36.32
N ASN A 44 16.32 -3.25 36.28
CA ASN A 44 17.16 -3.37 37.47
C ASN A 44 17.24 -2.07 38.27
N SER A 45 17.17 -0.92 37.59
CA SER A 45 17.10 0.41 38.22
C SER A 45 15.72 0.75 38.80
N GLY A 46 14.79 -0.20 38.82
CA GLY A 46 13.46 -0.01 39.38
C GLY A 46 12.46 0.66 38.42
N GLY A 47 12.73 0.66 37.14
CA GLY A 47 11.89 1.33 36.12
C GLY A 47 10.42 0.92 36.16
N TYR A 48 10.12 -0.33 36.44
CA TYR A 48 8.75 -0.85 36.61
C TYR A 48 8.09 -0.50 37.97
N LYS A 49 8.86 0.07 38.89
CA LYS A 49 8.35 0.45 40.20
C LYS A 49 8.13 1.96 40.34
N ASN A 50 8.68 2.75 39.43
CA ASN A 50 8.57 4.21 39.48
C ASN A 50 7.45 4.73 38.57
N PRO A 51 6.30 5.19 39.12
CA PRO A 51 5.18 5.66 38.36
C PRO A 51 5.47 6.92 37.53
N ALA A 52 6.53 7.68 37.86
CA ALA A 52 6.87 8.90 37.10
C ALA A 52 7.30 8.64 35.65
N TYR A 53 7.77 7.45 35.36
CA TYR A 53 8.13 7.10 33.97
C TYR A 53 6.94 6.67 33.11
N TRP A 54 5.80 6.30 33.69
CA TRP A 54 4.71 5.64 33.00
C TRP A 54 3.59 6.61 32.63
N ASP A 55 3.27 6.67 31.32
CA ASP A 55 2.06 7.33 30.79
C ASP A 55 0.86 6.36 30.82
N PHE A 56 0.84 5.48 31.80
CA PHE A 56 -0.15 4.42 31.88
C PHE A 56 -1.54 5.00 32.14
N PRO A 57 -2.54 4.69 31.32
CA PRO A 57 -3.87 5.19 31.52
C PRO A 57 -4.50 4.55 32.75
N THR A 58 -5.25 5.35 33.49
CA THR A 58 -6.07 4.84 34.61
C THR A 58 -7.23 3.96 34.11
N LYS A 59 -7.47 3.90 32.79
CA LYS A 59 -8.57 3.17 32.15
C LYS A 59 -8.13 2.50 30.86
N ILE A 60 -8.28 1.17 30.77
CA ILE A 60 -8.03 0.36 29.58
C ILE A 60 -9.30 -0.44 29.30
N ASN A 61 -9.81 -0.41 28.06
CA ASN A 61 -11.04 -1.12 27.65
C ASN A 61 -12.20 -0.93 28.67
N GLY A 62 -12.38 0.31 29.13
CA GLY A 62 -13.43 0.64 30.10
C GLY A 62 -13.11 0.32 31.56
N LYS A 63 -12.11 -0.49 31.86
CA LYS A 63 -11.71 -0.87 33.23
C LYS A 63 -10.66 0.09 33.79
N LYS A 64 -10.90 0.60 35.01
CA LYS A 64 -9.92 1.41 35.75
C LYS A 64 -8.87 0.51 36.43
N TYR A 65 -7.64 0.96 36.43
CA TYR A 65 -6.50 0.30 37.06
C TYR A 65 -5.76 1.27 37.95
N SER A 66 -5.36 0.84 39.14
CA SER A 66 -4.28 1.48 39.88
C SER A 66 -2.94 1.18 39.19
N PHE A 67 -1.89 1.98 39.47
CA PHE A 67 -0.57 1.72 38.93
C PHE A 67 -0.09 0.28 39.22
N LYS A 68 -0.25 -0.16 40.46
CA LYS A 68 0.14 -1.52 40.90
C LYS A 68 -0.60 -2.63 40.16
N GLU A 69 -1.89 -2.43 39.85
CA GLU A 69 -2.69 -3.38 39.09
C GLU A 69 -2.28 -3.35 37.62
N GLY A 70 -2.07 -2.17 37.08
CA GLY A 70 -1.64 -1.99 35.70
C GLY A 70 -0.29 -2.64 35.42
N MET A 71 0.66 -2.54 36.34
CA MET A 71 1.98 -3.16 36.15
C MET A 71 1.93 -4.70 36.04
N LYS A 72 0.86 -5.35 36.51
CA LYS A 72 0.67 -6.80 36.27
C LYS A 72 0.43 -7.17 34.82
N LEU A 73 0.09 -6.21 33.96
CA LEU A 73 -0.06 -6.40 32.51
C LEU A 73 1.31 -6.46 31.81
N PHE A 74 2.35 -5.90 32.43
CA PHE A 74 3.68 -5.76 31.84
C PHE A 74 4.67 -6.73 32.47
N THR A 75 4.35 -8.02 32.38
CA THR A 75 5.18 -9.11 32.87
C THR A 75 5.58 -10.04 31.73
N ASP A 76 6.68 -10.75 31.90
CA ASP A 76 7.07 -11.85 31.03
C ASP A 76 6.11 -13.06 31.17
N ASN A 77 6.40 -14.13 30.46
CA ASN A 77 5.57 -15.34 30.47
C ASN A 77 5.52 -16.06 31.82
N TYR A 78 6.39 -15.66 32.76
CA TYR A 78 6.49 -16.24 34.12
C TYR A 78 6.11 -15.26 35.24
N GLY A 79 5.48 -14.13 34.85
CA GLY A 79 4.96 -13.14 35.81
C GLY A 79 6.00 -12.21 36.40
N LYS A 80 7.22 -12.17 35.89
CA LYS A 80 8.25 -11.18 36.29
C LYS A 80 8.09 -9.90 35.47
N PRO A 81 8.31 -8.71 36.09
CA PRO A 81 8.32 -7.45 35.34
C PRO A 81 9.34 -7.49 34.18
N GLY A 82 8.90 -7.18 32.96
CA GLY A 82 9.78 -7.18 31.80
C GLY A 82 9.07 -7.58 30.51
N PRO A 83 9.79 -7.53 29.37
CA PRO A 83 9.27 -7.86 28.04
C PRO A 83 8.62 -9.24 27.97
N LYS A 84 7.55 -9.36 27.19
CA LYS A 84 6.83 -10.64 27.02
C LYS A 84 7.69 -11.74 26.40
N SER A 85 8.70 -11.36 25.61
CA SER A 85 9.65 -12.30 25.00
C SER A 85 10.66 -12.91 25.97
N TRP A 86 10.76 -12.38 27.20
CA TRP A 86 11.70 -12.84 28.20
C TRP A 86 11.15 -13.98 29.07
N SER A 87 12.02 -14.63 29.82
CA SER A 87 11.68 -15.72 30.75
C SER A 87 12.32 -15.50 32.11
N TYR A 88 11.53 -15.58 33.17
CA TYR A 88 12.00 -15.38 34.56
C TYR A 88 12.67 -14.01 34.82
N GLY A 89 12.32 -12.99 34.02
CA GLY A 89 12.91 -11.66 34.07
C GLY A 89 14.24 -11.53 33.33
N GLU A 90 14.64 -12.53 32.52
CA GLU A 90 15.88 -12.57 31.76
C GLU A 90 15.58 -12.74 30.27
N PHE A 91 16.41 -12.12 29.41
CA PHE A 91 16.45 -12.38 27.98
C PHE A 91 17.25 -13.65 27.66
N PRO A 92 17.13 -14.25 26.47
CA PRO A 92 17.90 -15.43 26.09
C PRO A 92 19.41 -15.17 26.17
N GLU A 93 20.16 -16.17 26.62
CA GLU A 93 21.61 -16.12 26.70
C GLU A 93 22.26 -15.81 25.34
N GLY A 94 23.21 -14.87 25.31
CA GLY A 94 23.87 -14.42 24.08
C GLY A 94 23.08 -13.39 23.25
N GLU A 95 21.92 -12.95 23.74
CA GLU A 95 21.09 -11.94 23.05
C GLU A 95 21.14 -10.55 23.70
N GLU A 96 22.22 -10.22 24.41
CA GLU A 96 22.44 -8.91 25.06
C GLU A 96 22.29 -7.74 24.08
N GLN A 97 22.83 -7.92 22.87
CA GLN A 97 22.86 -6.94 21.78
C GLN A 97 21.77 -7.17 20.71
N PHE A 98 20.75 -7.95 21.01
CA PHE A 98 19.54 -8.02 20.20
C PHE A 98 18.56 -6.93 20.62
N PRO A 99 17.67 -6.46 19.75
CA PRO A 99 16.67 -5.48 20.13
C PRO A 99 15.77 -6.04 21.22
N VAL A 100 15.45 -5.23 22.21
CA VAL A 100 14.37 -5.58 23.12
C VAL A 100 13.08 -5.72 22.32
N SER A 101 12.43 -6.86 22.46
CA SER A 101 11.20 -7.19 21.72
C SER A 101 10.10 -7.66 22.67
N GLY A 102 8.86 -7.67 22.21
CA GLY A 102 7.75 -8.03 23.08
C GLY A 102 7.43 -6.96 24.12
N VAL A 103 7.66 -5.70 23.79
CA VAL A 103 7.37 -4.51 24.61
C VAL A 103 6.18 -3.74 24.06
N SER A 104 5.35 -3.25 24.97
CA SER A 104 4.24 -2.34 24.67
C SER A 104 4.72 -0.90 24.42
N TRP A 105 3.84 -0.07 23.87
CA TRP A 105 4.10 1.36 23.77
C TRP A 105 4.38 2.02 25.13
N TYR A 106 3.68 1.59 26.18
CA TYR A 106 3.89 2.10 27.54
C TYR A 106 5.26 1.75 28.08
N GLU A 107 5.75 0.54 27.84
CA GLU A 107 7.09 0.09 28.25
C GLU A 107 8.17 0.87 27.49
N ALA A 108 8.01 1.02 26.18
CA ALA A 108 8.92 1.82 25.35
C ALA A 108 8.96 3.29 25.81
N ARG A 109 7.78 3.87 26.08
CA ARG A 109 7.65 5.25 26.58
C ARG A 109 8.25 5.43 27.96
N ALA A 110 8.06 4.47 28.87
CA ALA A 110 8.64 4.51 30.21
C ALA A 110 10.17 4.45 30.17
N TYR A 111 10.72 3.60 29.29
CA TYR A 111 12.16 3.55 29.06
C TYR A 111 12.71 4.87 28.51
N ALA A 112 12.03 5.45 27.52
CA ALA A 112 12.42 6.75 26.95
C ALA A 112 12.50 7.84 28.04
N LYS A 113 11.49 7.95 28.90
CA LYS A 113 11.48 8.89 30.04
C LYS A 113 12.59 8.60 31.06
N TYR A 114 12.87 7.34 31.36
CA TYR A 114 13.99 6.96 32.23
C TYR A 114 15.32 7.47 31.70
N LYS A 115 15.49 7.49 30.37
CA LYS A 115 16.70 7.98 29.71
C LYS A 115 16.72 9.49 29.48
N ASP A 116 15.67 10.24 29.89
CA ASP A 116 15.45 11.65 29.55
C ASP A 116 15.46 11.90 28.04
N LEU A 117 14.83 10.98 27.30
CA LEU A 117 14.70 10.95 25.85
C LEU A 117 13.23 10.74 25.46
N ASP A 118 12.98 10.59 24.16
CA ASP A 118 11.64 10.37 23.63
C ASP A 118 11.57 9.22 22.63
N LEU A 119 10.36 8.76 22.32
CA LEU A 119 10.10 8.02 21.10
C LEU A 119 10.05 9.00 19.92
N PRO A 120 10.50 8.60 18.71
CA PRO A 120 10.35 9.45 17.54
C PRO A 120 8.88 9.76 17.28
N ASN A 121 8.58 10.95 16.77
CA ASN A 121 7.32 11.16 16.10
C ASN A 121 7.41 10.68 14.64
N ILE A 122 6.26 10.63 13.96
CA ILE A 122 6.16 10.10 12.60
C ILE A 122 7.11 10.82 11.62
N TYR A 123 7.23 12.13 11.75
CA TYR A 123 8.09 12.93 10.87
C TYR A 123 9.57 12.66 11.14
N GLN A 124 9.96 12.54 12.40
CA GLN A 124 11.33 12.20 12.79
C GLN A 124 11.71 10.81 12.34
N TRP A 125 10.78 9.83 12.47
CA TRP A 125 11.05 8.48 12.02
C TRP A 125 11.19 8.41 10.50
N LEU A 126 10.29 9.07 9.75
CA LEU A 126 10.35 9.12 8.28
C LEU A 126 11.61 9.83 7.79
N ASP A 127 12.01 10.94 8.43
CA ASP A 127 13.25 11.65 8.09
C ASP A 127 14.47 10.73 8.31
N ALA A 128 14.53 10.03 9.45
CA ALA A 128 15.55 9.05 9.75
C ALA A 128 15.61 7.91 8.73
N ALA A 129 14.47 7.38 8.33
CA ALA A 129 14.35 6.31 7.34
C ALA A 129 14.80 6.75 5.94
N LEU A 130 14.48 7.97 5.52
CA LEU A 130 14.89 8.52 4.23
C LEU A 130 16.40 8.74 4.15
N LEU A 131 17.01 9.26 5.22
CA LEU A 131 18.44 9.49 5.29
C LEU A 131 19.27 8.20 5.40
N SER A 132 18.67 7.09 5.79
CA SER A 132 19.34 5.79 5.76
C SER A 132 19.36 5.13 4.36
N GLY A 133 18.81 5.79 3.34
CA GLY A 133 18.77 5.28 1.97
C GLY A 133 17.61 4.31 1.69
N PHE A 134 16.77 4.05 2.67
CA PHE A 134 15.56 3.25 2.49
C PHE A 134 14.44 4.15 1.96
N THR A 135 14.35 4.22 0.65
CA THR A 135 13.25 4.87 -0.05
C THR A 135 12.12 3.87 -0.27
N SER A 136 11.04 4.27 -0.90
CA SER A 136 9.92 3.38 -1.28
C SER A 136 10.30 2.23 -2.23
N LYS A 137 11.58 2.03 -2.56
CA LYS A 137 12.05 1.00 -3.48
C LYS A 137 12.44 -0.27 -2.71
N LEU A 138 11.66 -1.32 -2.85
CA LEU A 138 11.93 -2.64 -2.26
C LEU A 138 13.34 -3.18 -2.48
N PRO A 139 14.00 -3.01 -3.65
CA PRO A 139 15.37 -3.47 -3.85
C PRO A 139 16.39 -2.88 -2.88
N GLU A 140 16.16 -1.68 -2.37
CA GLU A 140 17.09 -0.98 -1.47
C GLU A 140 17.06 -1.55 -0.05
N ILE A 141 15.98 -2.22 0.35
CA ILE A 141 15.84 -2.86 1.67
C ILE A 141 16.07 -4.38 1.64
N LYS A 142 16.45 -4.91 0.50
CA LYS A 142 16.63 -6.35 0.26
C LYS A 142 17.54 -7.05 1.29
N ASN A 143 18.52 -6.34 1.85
CA ASN A 143 19.46 -6.90 2.81
C ASN A 143 19.00 -6.71 4.26
N SER A 144 17.84 -6.12 4.49
CA SER A 144 17.26 -5.94 5.82
C SER A 144 16.71 -7.25 6.39
N ASN A 145 16.49 -7.29 7.70
CA ASN A 145 15.99 -8.51 8.34
C ASN A 145 14.48 -8.63 8.20
N TYR A 146 14.05 -9.10 7.03
CA TYR A 146 12.68 -9.45 6.70
C TYR A 146 12.58 -10.93 6.32
N ASN A 147 11.38 -11.47 6.23
CA ASN A 147 11.13 -12.87 5.82
C ASN A 147 12.00 -13.88 6.57
N SER A 148 12.33 -13.58 7.82
CA SER A 148 13.24 -14.35 8.67
C SER A 148 12.48 -15.01 9.82
N THR A 149 13.09 -16.03 10.40
CA THR A 149 12.52 -16.74 11.56
C THR A 149 12.98 -16.18 12.91
N ARG A 150 13.96 -15.25 12.91
CA ARG A 150 14.56 -14.72 14.14
C ARG A 150 15.05 -13.29 14.01
N LEU A 151 15.14 -12.63 15.15
CA LEU A 151 15.78 -11.34 15.28
C LEU A 151 17.28 -11.40 14.95
N LYS A 152 17.85 -10.26 14.62
CA LYS A 152 19.29 -10.04 14.43
C LYS A 152 19.79 -9.03 15.47
N ASN A 153 21.11 -9.02 15.65
CA ASN A 153 21.82 -8.04 16.48
C ASN A 153 21.47 -6.60 16.02
N ILE A 154 21.38 -5.66 16.99
CA ILE A 154 21.08 -4.24 16.71
C ILE A 154 22.06 -3.57 15.75
N ASN A 155 23.26 -4.11 15.57
CA ASN A 155 24.26 -3.64 14.62
C ASN A 155 24.23 -4.41 13.27
N PHE A 156 23.25 -5.26 13.05
CA PHE A 156 23.10 -5.95 11.77
C PHE A 156 22.97 -4.93 10.63
N GLN A 157 23.72 -5.13 9.54
CA GLN A 157 23.84 -4.21 8.38
C GLN A 157 24.64 -2.91 8.60
N SER A 158 25.25 -2.70 9.75
CA SER A 158 26.04 -1.47 9.99
C SER A 158 27.22 -1.28 9.03
N GLU A 159 27.68 -2.33 8.35
CA GLU A 159 28.85 -2.28 7.45
C GLU A 159 28.52 -1.69 6.07
N ASN A 160 27.29 -1.85 5.59
CA ASN A 160 26.91 -1.48 4.21
C ASN A 160 26.05 -0.20 4.10
N LEU A 161 25.42 0.21 5.19
CA LEU A 161 24.55 1.37 5.24
C LEU A 161 25.07 2.28 6.36
N ASN A 162 25.84 3.26 6.02
CA ASN A 162 26.58 4.12 6.96
C ASN A 162 25.71 4.90 7.97
N LEU A 163 24.43 4.64 8.11
CA LEU A 163 23.54 5.53 8.82
C LEU A 163 22.78 4.85 9.99
N LEU A 164 21.71 4.13 9.74
CA LEU A 164 20.85 3.58 10.80
C LEU A 164 20.60 2.09 10.61
N PRO A 165 21.35 1.21 11.31
CA PRO A 165 21.09 -0.21 11.29
C PRO A 165 19.63 -0.53 11.64
N ASN A 166 19.06 -1.51 10.94
CA ASN A 166 17.73 -2.07 11.19
C ASN A 166 16.56 -1.06 11.20
N ILE A 167 16.72 0.14 10.63
CA ILE A 167 15.58 1.05 10.48
C ILE A 167 14.46 0.43 9.64
N ALA A 168 14.80 -0.57 8.82
CA ALA A 168 13.89 -1.40 8.06
C ALA A 168 13.98 -2.85 8.55
N GLY A 169 12.87 -3.43 8.99
CA GLY A 169 12.79 -4.80 9.45
C GLY A 169 13.27 -4.99 10.90
N ASN A 170 13.69 -6.19 11.23
CA ASN A 170 14.10 -6.64 12.56
C ASN A 170 12.98 -6.52 13.60
N VAL A 171 12.74 -5.36 14.21
CA VAL A 171 11.54 -5.06 15.01
C VAL A 171 10.80 -3.87 14.47
N ARG A 172 9.48 -3.90 14.53
CA ARG A 172 8.66 -2.69 14.32
C ARG A 172 8.92 -1.72 15.46
N GLU A 173 9.01 -0.46 15.14
CA GLU A 173 9.39 0.56 16.10
C GLU A 173 8.20 1.42 16.52
N TRP A 174 7.89 1.39 17.82
CA TRP A 174 6.91 2.27 18.41
C TRP A 174 7.29 3.74 18.23
N ILE A 175 6.34 4.55 17.79
CA ILE A 175 6.46 5.99 17.74
C ILE A 175 5.48 6.67 18.70
N ILE A 176 5.67 7.97 18.97
CA ILE A 176 4.85 8.67 19.97
C ILE A 176 3.42 8.93 19.51
N ASN A 177 3.18 9.05 18.21
CA ASN A 177 1.93 9.50 17.63
C ASN A 177 0.74 8.59 17.96
N PRO A 178 -0.41 9.16 18.32
CA PRO A 178 -1.67 8.46 18.31
C PRO A 178 -2.05 8.04 16.89
N HIS A 179 -2.83 6.97 16.78
CA HIS A 179 -3.37 6.48 15.53
C HIS A 179 -4.84 6.11 15.73
N GLY A 180 -5.74 6.94 15.22
CA GLY A 180 -7.16 6.85 15.55
C GLY A 180 -7.42 7.17 17.03
N ASN A 181 -8.41 6.53 17.61
CA ASN A 181 -8.87 6.86 18.96
C ASN A 181 -8.05 6.22 20.08
N ASP A 182 -7.70 4.93 19.95
CA ASP A 182 -7.13 4.14 21.04
C ASP A 182 -5.85 3.37 20.63
N ARG A 183 -5.27 3.68 19.48
CA ARG A 183 -4.09 2.97 18.94
C ARG A 183 -2.85 3.85 18.94
N ARG A 184 -1.69 3.25 18.74
CA ARG A 184 -0.41 3.93 18.54
C ARG A 184 0.24 3.45 17.26
N SER A 185 0.87 4.37 16.54
CA SER A 185 1.59 4.01 15.33
C SER A 185 2.87 3.25 15.64
N ILE A 186 3.18 2.30 14.76
CA ILE A 186 4.38 1.46 14.82
C ILE A 186 4.86 1.23 13.39
N LEU A 187 6.14 1.41 13.12
CA LEU A 187 6.67 1.55 11.76
C LEU A 187 7.84 0.59 11.50
N GLY A 188 8.26 0.46 10.25
CA GLY A 188 9.50 -0.19 9.83
C GLY A 188 9.38 -1.66 9.44
N GLY A 189 8.27 -2.32 9.73
CA GLY A 189 8.13 -3.78 9.55
C GLY A 189 8.96 -4.58 10.55
N ALA A 190 8.94 -5.90 10.48
CA ALA A 190 9.63 -6.78 11.43
C ALA A 190 10.32 -7.96 10.72
N PHE A 191 11.13 -8.70 11.48
CA PHE A 191 11.91 -9.83 10.98
C PHE A 191 11.09 -10.89 10.22
N ASN A 192 9.85 -11.10 10.60
CA ASN A 192 8.95 -12.10 10.02
C ASN A 192 7.84 -11.51 9.13
N THR A 193 8.00 -10.27 8.71
CA THR A 193 7.12 -9.61 7.73
C THR A 193 7.85 -9.43 6.40
N ASN A 194 7.12 -9.10 5.33
CA ASN A 194 7.71 -8.84 4.02
C ASN A 194 8.27 -7.41 3.94
N GLU A 195 9.20 -7.16 3.02
CA GLU A 195 9.91 -5.89 2.86
C GLU A 195 8.99 -4.69 2.62
N TYR A 196 7.88 -4.88 1.88
CA TYR A 196 6.95 -3.78 1.61
C TYR A 196 6.29 -3.21 2.87
N THR A 197 6.28 -3.96 3.98
CA THR A 197 5.76 -3.48 5.27
C THR A 197 6.56 -2.31 5.84
N PHE A 198 7.75 -2.05 5.31
CA PHE A 198 8.53 -0.85 5.63
C PHE A 198 7.75 0.45 5.34
N ASN A 199 6.99 0.48 4.24
CA ASN A 199 6.22 1.65 3.83
C ASN A 199 4.81 1.71 4.44
N SER A 200 4.44 0.74 5.26
CA SER A 200 3.10 0.66 5.84
C SER A 200 3.02 1.39 7.17
N PHE A 201 1.96 2.19 7.32
CA PHE A 201 1.65 2.90 8.56
C PHE A 201 0.79 2.01 9.45
N TYR A 202 1.43 1.06 10.14
CA TYR A 202 0.72 0.19 11.08
C TYR A 202 0.35 0.91 12.37
N SER A 203 -0.67 0.38 13.01
CA SER A 203 -1.07 0.77 14.35
C SER A 203 -1.46 -0.44 15.17
N LEU A 204 -1.18 -0.37 16.46
CA LEU A 204 -1.54 -1.42 17.40
C LEU A 204 -2.14 -0.81 18.67
N ASN A 205 -2.86 -1.65 19.43
CA ASN A 205 -3.25 -1.29 20.79
C ASN A 205 -1.97 -0.97 21.59
N PRO A 206 -1.91 0.14 22.34
CA PRO A 206 -0.70 0.52 23.08
C PRO A 206 -0.26 -0.49 24.15
N THR A 207 -1.10 -1.50 24.47
CA THR A 207 -0.76 -2.62 25.33
C THR A 207 -0.26 -3.86 24.56
N ASP A 208 -0.21 -3.81 23.22
CA ASP A 208 0.27 -4.93 22.41
C ASP A 208 1.75 -5.20 22.69
N ARG A 209 2.07 -6.47 22.92
CA ARG A 209 3.41 -6.95 23.30
C ARG A 209 3.83 -8.13 22.42
N SER A 210 3.53 -8.00 21.12
CA SER A 210 3.97 -8.96 20.11
C SER A 210 5.49 -8.96 19.99
N ILE A 211 6.07 -10.12 19.71
CA ILE A 211 7.53 -10.32 19.60
C ILE A 211 8.15 -9.44 18.48
N GLN A 212 7.35 -8.92 17.57
CA GLN A 212 7.79 -8.01 16.53
C GLN A 212 8.00 -6.56 16.99
N ASN A 213 7.55 -6.20 18.20
CA ASN A 213 7.50 -4.81 18.65
C ASN A 213 8.73 -4.47 19.48
N GLY A 214 9.46 -3.48 19.01
CA GLY A 214 10.57 -2.84 19.69
C GLY A 214 10.49 -1.32 19.53
N PHE A 215 11.61 -0.60 19.67
CA PHE A 215 11.66 0.85 19.54
C PHE A 215 13.09 1.37 19.47
N ARG A 216 13.21 2.60 18.92
CA ARG A 216 14.42 3.45 19.06
C ARG A 216 14.10 4.78 19.72
N LEU A 217 15.12 5.56 20.02
CA LEU A 217 14.98 6.80 20.77
C LEU A 217 15.35 8.01 19.93
N VAL A 218 14.78 9.17 20.31
CA VAL A 218 15.20 10.47 19.81
C VAL A 218 15.57 11.41 20.96
N LYS A 219 16.49 12.33 20.65
CA LYS A 219 16.87 13.47 21.50
C LYS A 219 16.43 14.75 20.79
N ASN A 220 15.48 15.45 21.35
CA ASN A 220 15.04 16.73 20.85
C ASN A 220 15.99 17.84 21.29
N PHE A 221 16.51 18.66 20.37
CA PHE A 221 17.44 19.76 20.66
C PHE A 221 16.73 21.11 20.87
N ALA A 222 15.53 21.25 20.34
CA ALA A 222 14.67 22.41 20.53
C ALA A 222 13.42 22.05 21.33
N ASN A 223 12.69 23.05 21.81
CA ASN A 223 11.39 22.83 22.40
C ASN A 223 10.52 22.03 21.43
N LYS A 224 9.89 20.97 21.93
CA LYS A 224 8.97 20.13 21.16
C LYS A 224 7.86 20.99 20.57
N THR A 225 7.54 20.74 19.31
CA THR A 225 6.26 21.17 18.79
C THR A 225 5.24 20.10 19.20
N GLU A 226 4.43 20.40 20.23
CA GLU A 226 3.34 19.51 20.69
C GLU A 226 2.45 19.06 19.53
N GLU A 227 2.32 19.89 18.52
CA GLU A 227 1.57 19.61 17.30
C GLU A 227 2.10 18.37 16.54
N ASN A 228 3.41 18.19 16.41
CA ASN A 228 3.98 17.05 15.71
C ASN A 228 3.84 15.74 16.51
N ASP A 229 3.93 15.81 17.84
CA ASP A 229 3.80 14.64 18.71
C ASP A 229 2.32 14.23 18.89
N SER A 230 1.41 15.21 18.87
CA SER A 230 -0.04 15.00 18.98
C SER A 230 -0.73 14.75 17.64
N PHE A 231 0.00 14.87 16.53
CA PHE A 231 -0.56 14.59 15.21
C PHE A 231 -1.17 13.19 15.22
N ASN A 232 -2.48 13.15 15.14
CA ASN A 232 -3.22 11.89 15.07
C ASN A 232 -3.10 11.36 13.65
N VAL A 233 -2.34 10.29 13.49
CA VAL A 233 -2.32 9.52 12.25
C VAL A 233 -3.72 8.94 12.12
N LYS A 234 -4.52 9.49 11.24
CA LYS A 234 -5.89 9.02 11.06
C LYS A 234 -5.85 7.60 10.50
N HIS A 235 -6.20 6.65 11.33
CA HIS A 235 -6.71 5.40 10.81
C HIS A 235 -8.08 5.72 10.20
N ILE A 236 -8.20 5.54 8.91
CA ILE A 236 -9.48 5.70 8.22
C ILE A 236 -10.22 4.39 8.46
N GLU A 237 -10.96 4.33 9.55
CA GLU A 237 -11.92 3.24 9.78
C GLU A 237 -13.12 3.50 8.87
N ARG A 238 -13.46 2.49 8.08
CA ARG A 238 -14.64 2.52 7.22
C ARG A 238 -15.42 1.22 7.38
N ASP A 239 -16.64 1.34 7.83
CA ASP A 239 -17.56 0.22 8.01
C ASP A 239 -18.46 0.10 6.79
N PHE A 240 -17.97 -0.62 5.77
CA PHE A 240 -18.73 -0.87 4.55
C PHE A 240 -20.02 -1.68 4.76
N ASP A 241 -20.13 -2.43 5.86
CA ASP A 241 -21.30 -3.23 6.18
C ASP A 241 -22.50 -2.37 6.57
N ASN A 242 -22.21 -1.22 7.20
CA ASN A 242 -23.23 -0.25 7.63
C ASN A 242 -23.40 0.91 6.62
N GLU A 243 -22.67 0.95 5.52
CA GLU A 243 -22.88 1.94 4.48
C GLU A 243 -24.11 1.59 3.63
N ILE A 244 -25.07 2.52 3.63
CA ILE A 244 -26.32 2.36 2.88
C ILE A 244 -26.05 2.52 1.39
N ASP A 245 -26.47 1.53 0.59
CA ASP A 245 -26.41 1.61 -0.87
C ASP A 245 -27.39 2.68 -1.41
N VAL A 246 -27.14 3.15 -2.60
CA VAL A 246 -28.06 4.03 -3.32
C VAL A 246 -29.10 3.21 -4.08
N SER A 247 -30.31 3.76 -4.30
CA SER A 247 -31.28 3.09 -5.16
C SER A 247 -30.79 3.00 -6.60
N ASP A 248 -31.36 2.09 -7.37
CA ASP A 248 -30.96 1.89 -8.76
C ASP A 248 -31.24 3.15 -9.62
N GLU A 249 -32.30 3.91 -9.32
CA GLU A 249 -32.58 5.18 -10.00
C GLU A 249 -31.48 6.22 -9.71
N VAL A 250 -31.00 6.32 -8.47
CA VAL A 250 -29.90 7.22 -8.12
C VAL A 250 -28.60 6.73 -8.76
N PHE A 251 -28.36 5.42 -8.75
CA PHE A 251 -27.18 4.85 -9.41
C PHE A 251 -27.16 5.16 -10.92
N GLU A 252 -28.28 5.04 -11.63
CA GLU A 252 -28.35 5.37 -13.06
C GLU A 252 -28.03 6.86 -13.31
N VAL A 253 -28.43 7.76 -12.41
CA VAL A 253 -28.00 9.18 -12.49
C VAL A 253 -26.49 9.31 -12.33
N TYR A 254 -25.86 8.56 -11.39
CA TYR A 254 -24.41 8.57 -11.23
C TYR A 254 -23.69 7.97 -12.45
N LYS A 255 -24.18 6.84 -12.96
CA LYS A 255 -23.66 6.17 -14.15
C LYS A 255 -23.74 7.07 -15.41
N SER A 256 -24.82 7.85 -15.55
CA SER A 256 -25.02 8.74 -16.70
C SER A 256 -23.96 9.83 -16.85
N GLN A 257 -23.23 10.17 -15.78
CA GLN A 257 -22.13 11.14 -15.86
C GLN A 257 -20.97 10.66 -16.75
N PHE A 258 -20.86 9.35 -16.96
CA PHE A 258 -19.89 8.72 -17.86
C PHE A 258 -20.38 8.65 -19.31
N ASP A 259 -21.61 9.07 -19.60
CA ASP A 259 -22.14 9.09 -20.95
C ASP A 259 -21.67 10.33 -21.72
N TYR A 260 -21.68 10.21 -23.02
CA TYR A 260 -21.34 11.28 -23.97
C TYR A 260 -22.07 11.08 -25.28
N PRO A 261 -22.30 12.16 -26.06
CA PRO A 261 -22.92 12.05 -27.39
C PRO A 261 -22.05 11.20 -28.32
N LYS A 262 -22.66 10.30 -29.07
CA LYS A 262 -21.97 9.57 -30.13
C LYS A 262 -21.46 10.54 -31.19
N ALA A 263 -20.16 10.62 -31.35
CA ALA A 263 -19.48 11.41 -32.35
C ALA A 263 -18.47 10.56 -33.12
N SER A 264 -18.09 11.00 -34.30
CA SER A 264 -17.03 10.34 -35.08
C SER A 264 -15.76 10.20 -34.28
N LEU A 265 -15.18 9.00 -34.28
CA LEU A 265 -13.98 8.69 -33.52
C LEU A 265 -12.74 9.41 -34.04
N LYS A 266 -12.68 9.68 -35.38
CA LYS A 266 -11.55 10.34 -36.08
C LYS A 266 -10.20 9.72 -35.67
N VAL A 267 -10.14 8.39 -35.61
CA VAL A 267 -8.96 7.67 -35.16
C VAL A 267 -7.85 7.79 -36.20
N LYS A 268 -6.64 8.07 -35.72
CA LYS A 268 -5.39 7.93 -36.47
C LYS A 268 -4.61 6.76 -35.87
N THR A 269 -4.06 5.94 -36.74
CA THR A 269 -3.21 4.81 -36.33
C THR A 269 -1.82 4.94 -36.93
N LEU A 270 -0.83 4.42 -36.18
CA LEU A 270 0.58 4.42 -36.58
C LEU A 270 1.21 3.11 -36.11
N GLU A 271 1.84 2.40 -37.03
CA GLU A 271 2.66 1.24 -36.66
C GLU A 271 3.91 1.72 -35.93
N VAL A 272 4.16 1.12 -34.77
CA VAL A 272 5.32 1.40 -33.93
C VAL A 272 6.29 0.23 -34.02
N LYS A 273 7.58 0.53 -34.14
CA LYS A 273 8.61 -0.51 -34.15
C LYS A 273 8.57 -1.33 -32.85
N SER A 274 8.26 -2.61 -32.99
CA SER A 274 8.25 -3.53 -31.86
C SER A 274 9.68 -3.90 -31.44
N PRO A 275 10.01 -3.94 -30.14
CA PRO A 275 11.27 -4.49 -29.66
C PRO A 275 11.36 -6.02 -29.85
N ASN A 276 10.24 -6.71 -30.05
CA ASN A 276 10.18 -8.14 -30.36
C ASN A 276 9.51 -8.37 -31.73
N PRO A 277 10.20 -9.02 -32.68
CA PRO A 277 9.70 -9.19 -34.04
C PRO A 277 8.42 -10.03 -34.15
N ASN A 278 8.11 -10.87 -33.16
CA ASN A 278 6.92 -11.74 -33.16
C ASN A 278 5.62 -10.97 -32.89
N TYR A 279 5.72 -9.74 -32.40
CA TYR A 279 4.55 -8.93 -32.07
C TYR A 279 4.49 -7.66 -32.91
N SER A 280 3.29 -7.25 -33.29
CA SER A 280 2.99 -5.94 -33.86
C SER A 280 2.57 -4.97 -32.76
N ILE A 281 2.92 -3.70 -32.93
CA ILE A 281 2.49 -2.63 -32.06
C ILE A 281 1.89 -1.54 -32.91
N GLU A 282 0.62 -1.23 -32.68
CA GLU A 282 -0.08 -0.11 -33.32
C GLU A 282 -0.40 0.94 -32.24
N LYS A 283 0.00 2.18 -32.48
CA LYS A 283 -0.48 3.33 -31.70
C LYS A 283 -1.77 3.84 -32.35
N PHE A 284 -2.83 4.00 -31.56
CA PHE A 284 -4.03 4.72 -31.96
C PHE A 284 -4.11 6.06 -31.25
N GLU A 285 -4.73 7.03 -31.86
CA GLU A 285 -5.00 8.38 -31.33
C GLU A 285 -6.34 8.89 -31.80
N MET A 286 -7.14 9.47 -30.91
CA MET A 286 -8.45 10.05 -31.20
C MET A 286 -8.79 11.18 -30.24
N ASP A 287 -9.86 11.91 -30.51
CA ASP A 287 -10.38 12.92 -29.59
C ASP A 287 -11.10 12.25 -28.43
N PRO A 288 -10.77 12.59 -27.15
CA PRO A 288 -11.59 12.17 -26.03
C PRO A 288 -12.97 12.84 -26.10
N PRO A 289 -14.01 12.23 -25.47
CA PRO A 289 -15.38 12.74 -25.64
C PRO A 289 -15.68 14.06 -24.92
N TYR A 290 -14.74 14.61 -24.17
CA TYR A 290 -14.91 15.82 -23.35
C TYR A 290 -14.00 16.98 -23.78
N SER A 291 -13.11 16.80 -24.75
CA SER A 291 -12.20 17.85 -25.24
C SER A 291 -11.77 17.56 -26.68
N SER A 292 -11.59 18.61 -27.47
CA SER A 292 -10.94 18.56 -28.80
C SER A 292 -9.45 18.95 -28.74
N ASP A 293 -9.02 19.56 -27.64
CA ASP A 293 -7.69 20.12 -27.47
C ASP A 293 -6.70 19.12 -26.87
N GLU A 294 -7.23 18.01 -26.34
CA GLU A 294 -6.46 16.87 -25.85
C GLU A 294 -6.53 15.69 -26.83
N LYS A 295 -5.65 14.71 -26.65
CA LYS A 295 -5.71 13.44 -27.36
C LYS A 295 -5.78 12.27 -26.38
N LEU A 296 -6.73 11.39 -26.63
CA LEU A 296 -6.77 10.04 -26.08
C LEU A 296 -6.00 9.14 -27.03
N TYR A 297 -5.00 8.46 -26.52
CA TYR A 297 -4.22 7.52 -27.31
C TYR A 297 -3.91 6.24 -26.52
N GLY A 298 -3.42 5.25 -27.21
CA GLY A 298 -3.00 4.00 -26.61
C GLY A 298 -2.31 3.10 -27.62
N PHE A 299 -2.07 1.87 -27.21
CA PHE A 299 -1.36 0.89 -28.01
C PHE A 299 -2.17 -0.40 -28.11
N ILE A 300 -2.16 -1.01 -29.27
CA ILE A 300 -2.64 -2.37 -29.52
C ILE A 300 -1.42 -3.23 -29.81
N ILE A 301 -1.21 -4.27 -29.01
CA ILE A 301 -0.11 -5.21 -29.15
C ILE A 301 -0.71 -6.57 -29.47
N SER A 302 -0.31 -7.16 -30.60
CA SER A 302 -0.85 -8.44 -31.06
C SER A 302 0.27 -9.37 -31.56
N SER A 303 0.06 -10.66 -31.43
CA SER A 303 0.96 -11.66 -32.03
C SER A 303 0.77 -11.71 -33.54
N LYS A 304 1.89 -11.83 -34.29
CA LYS A 304 1.87 -12.00 -35.75
C LYS A 304 1.58 -13.43 -36.18
N GLU A 305 1.60 -14.38 -35.26
CA GLU A 305 1.37 -15.80 -35.58
C GLU A 305 -0.11 -16.13 -35.82
N PHE A 306 -1.01 -15.36 -35.24
CA PHE A 306 -2.45 -15.64 -35.32
C PHE A 306 -3.12 -14.83 -36.43
N GLN A 307 -3.78 -15.56 -37.36
CA GLN A 307 -4.54 -14.95 -38.48
C GLN A 307 -6.03 -14.79 -38.15
N LYS A 308 -6.48 -15.24 -36.97
CA LYS A 308 -7.86 -15.11 -36.52
C LYS A 308 -8.06 -13.78 -35.77
N LYS A 309 -9.32 -13.35 -35.67
CA LYS A 309 -9.67 -12.23 -34.78
C LYS A 309 -9.17 -12.55 -33.36
N SER A 310 -8.40 -11.64 -32.81
CA SER A 310 -7.89 -11.79 -31.46
C SER A 310 -8.86 -11.21 -30.43
N VAL A 311 -8.98 -11.85 -29.28
CA VAL A 311 -9.76 -11.31 -28.17
C VAL A 311 -8.96 -10.20 -27.48
N PRO A 312 -9.51 -8.97 -27.39
CA PRO A 312 -8.79 -7.86 -26.77
C PRO A 312 -8.92 -7.89 -25.25
N ILE A 313 -7.79 -7.63 -24.58
CA ILE A 313 -7.71 -7.43 -23.14
C ILE A 313 -7.30 -5.99 -22.89
N ILE A 314 -8.17 -5.21 -22.26
CA ILE A 314 -7.86 -3.83 -21.88
C ILE A 314 -7.09 -3.84 -20.56
N GLU A 315 -5.85 -3.41 -20.61
CA GLU A 315 -5.00 -3.26 -19.41
C GLU A 315 -5.12 -1.84 -18.86
N PHE A 316 -5.49 -1.71 -17.59
CA PHE A 316 -5.44 -0.45 -16.87
C PHE A 316 -4.12 -0.35 -16.09
N PRO A 317 -3.41 0.80 -16.15
CA PRO A 317 -2.09 0.92 -15.54
C PRO A 317 -2.13 0.93 -14.00
N THR A 318 -0.97 0.70 -13.38
CA THR A 318 -0.76 0.96 -11.94
C THR A 318 -0.66 2.46 -11.66
N ALA A 319 -0.69 2.86 -10.39
CA ALA A 319 -0.55 4.27 -9.97
C ALA A 319 0.75 4.94 -10.44
N GLY A 320 1.77 4.17 -10.83
CA GLY A 320 2.99 4.69 -11.44
C GLY A 320 2.74 5.55 -12.68
N ALA A 321 1.63 5.33 -13.39
CA ALA A 321 1.25 6.14 -14.55
C ALA A 321 0.95 7.61 -14.22
N ILE A 322 0.55 7.92 -12.99
CA ILE A 322 0.33 9.30 -12.53
C ILE A 322 1.65 10.05 -12.39
N PHE A 323 2.69 9.35 -11.97
CA PHE A 323 4.01 9.94 -11.65
C PHE A 323 5.01 9.88 -12.81
N SER A 324 4.71 9.09 -13.85
CA SER A 324 5.56 8.95 -15.03
C SER A 324 5.14 9.92 -16.14
N ASP A 325 6.13 10.44 -16.90
CA ASP A 325 5.86 11.39 -17.99
C ASP A 325 5.63 10.69 -19.34
N LYS A 326 5.85 9.39 -19.43
CA LYS A 326 5.60 8.61 -20.64
C LYS A 326 5.40 7.14 -20.34
N ILE A 327 4.61 6.48 -21.19
CA ILE A 327 4.52 5.03 -21.22
C ILE A 327 5.73 4.46 -21.99
N ILE A 328 6.26 3.34 -21.47
CA ILE A 328 7.35 2.62 -22.11
C ILE A 328 6.84 1.24 -22.54
N ILE A 329 6.86 1.00 -23.85
CA ILE A 329 6.57 -0.32 -24.43
C ILE A 329 7.92 -0.95 -24.81
N ASP A 330 8.53 -1.63 -23.85
CA ASP A 330 9.82 -2.27 -24.00
C ASP A 330 9.74 -3.82 -24.02
N GLU A 331 10.88 -4.45 -24.11
CA GLU A 331 10.98 -5.92 -24.08
C GLU A 331 10.50 -6.51 -22.75
N ASN A 332 10.68 -5.81 -21.62
CA ASN A 332 10.24 -6.28 -20.32
C ASN A 332 8.71 -6.31 -20.21
N LEU A 333 8.04 -5.28 -20.72
CA LEU A 333 6.58 -5.28 -20.82
C LEU A 333 6.09 -6.46 -21.67
N LEU A 334 6.65 -6.63 -22.86
CA LEU A 334 6.27 -7.73 -23.75
C LEU A 334 6.53 -9.11 -23.11
N LYS A 335 7.66 -9.28 -22.43
CA LYS A 335 7.98 -10.53 -21.71
C LYS A 335 6.98 -10.82 -20.60
N SER A 336 6.57 -9.80 -19.85
CA SER A 336 5.60 -9.96 -18.76
C SER A 336 4.18 -10.29 -19.24
N ARG A 337 3.86 -9.97 -20.49
CA ARG A 337 2.56 -10.23 -21.13
C ARG A 337 2.60 -11.32 -22.21
N LYS A 338 3.78 -11.94 -22.36
CA LYS A 338 4.03 -13.01 -23.35
C LYS A 338 2.97 -14.12 -23.29
N TYR A 339 2.55 -14.51 -22.10
CA TYR A 339 1.57 -15.57 -21.88
C TYR A 339 0.19 -15.29 -22.50
N LEU A 340 -0.18 -14.01 -22.65
CA LEU A 340 -1.42 -13.61 -23.32
C LEU A 340 -1.21 -13.54 -24.83
N LEU A 341 -0.12 -12.90 -25.26
CA LEU A 341 0.17 -12.69 -26.68
C LEU A 341 0.42 -14.02 -27.43
N ASP A 342 1.07 -14.99 -26.78
CA ASP A 342 1.33 -16.31 -27.36
C ASP A 342 0.10 -17.22 -27.39
N GLU A 343 -0.95 -16.91 -26.63
CA GLU A 343 -2.26 -17.59 -26.70
C GLU A 343 -3.22 -16.88 -27.69
N GLY A 344 -2.77 -15.81 -28.38
CA GLY A 344 -3.51 -15.13 -29.42
C GLY A 344 -4.42 -14.00 -28.94
N TYR A 345 -4.29 -13.56 -27.67
CA TYR A 345 -4.95 -12.37 -27.18
C TYR A 345 -4.23 -11.09 -27.66
N SER A 346 -4.98 -10.02 -27.83
CA SER A 346 -4.42 -8.68 -28.08
C SER A 346 -4.46 -7.84 -26.82
N LEU A 347 -3.35 -7.22 -26.48
CA LEU A 347 -3.24 -6.33 -25.33
C LEU A 347 -3.52 -4.90 -25.77
N ILE A 348 -4.49 -4.26 -25.12
CA ILE A 348 -4.89 -2.87 -25.36
C ILE A 348 -4.43 -2.04 -24.18
N ILE A 349 -3.54 -1.09 -24.41
CA ILE A 349 -2.97 -0.23 -23.34
C ILE A 349 -3.33 1.22 -23.61
N PRO A 350 -4.49 1.72 -23.16
CA PRO A 350 -4.84 3.12 -23.30
C PRO A 350 -4.04 4.00 -22.34
N VAL A 351 -3.78 5.23 -22.76
CA VAL A 351 -3.27 6.30 -21.91
C VAL A 351 -4.44 7.18 -21.50
N TYR A 352 -4.97 6.92 -20.32
CA TYR A 352 -6.14 7.60 -19.79
C TYR A 352 -5.83 9.03 -19.34
N TYR A 353 -6.87 9.84 -19.10
CA TYR A 353 -6.74 11.12 -18.42
C TYR A 353 -5.95 10.98 -17.11
N ASN A 354 -5.15 11.97 -16.77
CA ASN A 354 -4.27 11.97 -15.59
C ASN A 354 -3.10 10.97 -15.62
N ASN A 355 -2.80 10.35 -16.76
CA ASN A 355 -1.72 9.37 -16.91
C ASN A 355 -0.62 9.87 -17.84
N TYR A 356 0.61 9.56 -17.52
CA TYR A 356 1.81 9.77 -18.34
C TYR A 356 1.98 11.23 -18.78
N ASP A 357 1.99 11.49 -20.09
CA ASP A 357 2.15 12.81 -20.71
C ASP A 357 0.82 13.55 -20.93
N ARG A 358 -0.31 12.95 -20.57
CA ARG A 358 -1.60 13.65 -20.60
C ARG A 358 -1.74 14.59 -19.40
N GLU A 359 -2.71 15.51 -19.44
CA GLU A 359 -3.01 16.44 -18.37
C GLU A 359 -3.13 15.74 -17.01
N LYS A 360 -2.38 16.21 -16.01
CA LYS A 360 -2.25 15.60 -14.68
C LYS A 360 -2.62 16.57 -13.56
N PRO A 361 -3.88 16.89 -13.36
CA PRO A 361 -4.30 17.72 -12.23
C PRO A 361 -4.10 16.99 -10.90
N LEU A 362 -4.40 15.67 -10.85
CA LEU A 362 -4.23 14.90 -9.63
C LEU A 362 -2.74 14.59 -9.39
N LYS A 363 -2.28 14.85 -8.18
CA LYS A 363 -0.94 14.50 -7.70
C LYS A 363 -0.93 13.22 -6.88
N SER A 364 -2.09 12.58 -6.71
CA SER A 364 -2.29 11.37 -5.94
C SER A 364 -3.42 10.54 -6.55
N TRP A 365 -3.33 9.22 -6.41
CA TRP A 365 -4.38 8.29 -6.83
C TRP A 365 -5.40 7.99 -5.71
N TRP A 366 -5.13 8.47 -4.48
CA TRP A 366 -6.01 8.27 -3.33
C TRP A 366 -7.34 9.00 -3.51
N PRO A 367 -8.49 8.32 -3.31
CA PRO A 367 -9.80 8.94 -3.35
C PRO A 367 -9.90 10.14 -2.39
N ASN A 368 -10.64 11.14 -2.80
CA ASN A 368 -11.00 12.28 -1.97
C ASN A 368 -12.28 12.94 -2.48
N GLU A 369 -12.90 13.79 -1.64
CA GLU A 369 -14.18 14.41 -1.94
C GLU A 369 -14.09 15.70 -2.77
N SER A 370 -12.95 15.98 -3.42
CA SER A 370 -12.80 17.16 -4.28
C SER A 370 -13.53 17.00 -5.62
N GLU A 371 -13.95 18.13 -6.21
CA GLU A 371 -14.47 18.16 -7.58
C GLU A 371 -13.41 17.72 -8.61
N GLU A 372 -12.15 18.05 -8.35
CA GLU A 372 -11.04 17.70 -9.22
C GLU A 372 -10.88 16.18 -9.33
N TYR A 373 -10.94 15.46 -8.20
CA TYR A 373 -10.89 14.00 -8.19
C TYR A 373 -12.11 13.39 -8.90
N LYS A 374 -13.33 13.87 -8.59
CA LYS A 374 -14.54 13.41 -9.27
C LYS A 374 -14.43 13.57 -10.79
N ASN A 375 -14.06 14.77 -11.24
CA ASN A 375 -13.97 15.07 -12.66
C ASN A 375 -12.90 14.22 -13.37
N ALA A 376 -11.78 13.94 -12.69
CA ALA A 376 -10.74 13.05 -13.23
C ALA A 376 -11.25 11.61 -13.39
N VAL A 377 -11.95 11.06 -12.39
CA VAL A 377 -12.54 9.72 -12.47
C VAL A 377 -13.58 9.63 -13.60
N ILE A 378 -14.44 10.65 -13.75
CA ILE A 378 -15.43 10.69 -14.83
C ILE A 378 -14.73 10.73 -16.21
N LYS A 379 -13.69 11.55 -16.38
CA LYS A 379 -12.92 11.62 -17.62
C LYS A 379 -12.24 10.27 -17.92
N ILE A 380 -11.65 9.62 -16.93
CA ILE A 380 -11.06 8.26 -17.08
C ILE A 380 -12.12 7.27 -17.56
N GLY A 381 -13.31 7.26 -16.96
CA GLY A 381 -14.39 6.37 -17.37
C GLY A 381 -14.89 6.66 -18.79
N LYS A 382 -14.95 7.94 -19.19
CA LYS A 382 -15.28 8.33 -20.56
C LYS A 382 -14.22 7.88 -21.57
N ASP A 383 -12.94 8.01 -21.22
CA ASP A 383 -11.83 7.49 -22.04
C ASP A 383 -11.95 5.97 -22.20
N PHE A 384 -12.24 5.25 -21.12
CA PHE A 384 -12.44 3.81 -21.15
C PHE A 384 -13.56 3.39 -22.12
N LYS A 385 -14.74 3.98 -22.00
CA LYS A 385 -15.86 3.74 -22.92
C LYS A 385 -15.49 4.11 -24.36
N ARG A 386 -14.78 5.22 -24.56
CA ARG A 386 -14.36 5.69 -25.89
C ARG A 386 -13.37 4.74 -26.58
N VAL A 387 -12.46 4.14 -25.80
CA VAL A 387 -11.56 3.09 -26.30
C VAL A 387 -12.37 1.88 -26.76
N ILE A 388 -13.36 1.44 -25.98
CA ILE A 388 -14.21 0.31 -26.37
C ILE A 388 -15.00 0.64 -27.65
N ASP A 389 -15.55 1.87 -27.79
CA ASP A 389 -16.20 2.31 -29.05
C ASP A 389 -15.26 2.18 -30.26
N TYR A 390 -13.96 2.49 -30.08
CA TYR A 390 -12.96 2.29 -31.12
C TYR A 390 -12.72 0.82 -31.43
N LEU A 391 -12.52 0.00 -30.38
CA LEU A 391 -12.26 -1.43 -30.58
C LEU A 391 -13.41 -2.11 -31.34
N GLU A 392 -14.66 -1.71 -31.11
CA GLU A 392 -15.83 -2.24 -31.86
C GLU A 392 -15.82 -1.91 -33.38
N THR A 393 -15.05 -0.92 -33.81
CA THR A 393 -14.87 -0.63 -35.23
C THR A 393 -13.81 -1.50 -35.92
N ARG A 394 -13.08 -2.31 -35.14
CA ARG A 394 -11.96 -3.13 -35.64
C ARG A 394 -12.45 -4.51 -36.08
N GLU A 395 -12.13 -4.84 -37.34
CA GLU A 395 -12.48 -6.15 -37.90
C GLU A 395 -11.55 -7.29 -37.47
N ASP A 396 -10.33 -6.95 -37.02
CA ASP A 396 -9.32 -7.87 -36.57
C ASP A 396 -9.44 -8.26 -35.10
N LEU A 397 -10.36 -7.64 -34.32
CA LEU A 397 -10.63 -7.91 -32.93
C LEU A 397 -11.98 -8.59 -32.71
N ASP A 398 -12.02 -9.56 -31.79
CA ASP A 398 -13.26 -10.16 -31.29
C ASP A 398 -13.75 -9.41 -30.04
N THR A 399 -14.41 -8.30 -30.27
CA THR A 399 -14.92 -7.42 -29.19
C THR A 399 -16.16 -7.97 -28.48
N LYS A 400 -16.73 -9.10 -28.93
CA LYS A 400 -17.81 -9.78 -28.21
C LYS A 400 -17.33 -10.45 -26.93
N ASN A 401 -16.03 -10.74 -26.85
CA ASN A 401 -15.36 -11.40 -25.75
C ASN A 401 -14.32 -10.49 -25.06
N LEU A 402 -14.61 -9.18 -24.99
CA LEU A 402 -13.73 -8.17 -24.43
C LEU A 402 -13.44 -8.43 -22.95
N SER A 403 -12.18 -8.45 -22.57
CA SER A 403 -11.75 -8.67 -21.18
C SER A 403 -11.00 -7.47 -20.60
N TYR A 404 -10.98 -7.37 -19.29
CA TYR A 404 -10.26 -6.33 -18.53
C TYR A 404 -9.14 -6.94 -17.69
N MET A 405 -8.04 -6.22 -17.57
CA MET A 405 -6.95 -6.57 -16.66
C MET A 405 -6.47 -5.33 -15.90
N GLY A 406 -6.29 -5.46 -14.58
CA GLY A 406 -5.81 -4.34 -13.76
C GLY A 406 -5.01 -4.76 -12.54
N TYR A 407 -3.89 -4.06 -12.29
CA TYR A 407 -3.06 -4.24 -11.10
C TYR A 407 -3.16 -3.03 -10.19
N SER A 408 -3.26 -3.23 -8.88
CA SER A 408 -3.20 -2.14 -7.89
C SER A 408 -4.24 -1.06 -8.19
N TRP A 409 -3.83 0.13 -8.63
CA TRP A 409 -4.74 1.20 -9.03
C TRP A 409 -5.71 0.76 -10.15
N GLY A 410 -5.26 -0.09 -11.07
CA GLY A 410 -6.13 -0.70 -12.07
C GLY A 410 -7.20 -1.60 -11.46
N SER A 411 -6.88 -2.33 -10.40
CA SER A 411 -7.85 -3.11 -9.64
C SER A 411 -8.87 -2.21 -8.91
N VAL A 412 -8.42 -1.12 -8.29
CA VAL A 412 -9.33 -0.15 -7.64
C VAL A 412 -10.26 0.53 -8.62
N THR A 413 -9.72 0.98 -9.74
CA THR A 413 -10.50 1.71 -10.77
C THR A 413 -11.52 0.79 -11.45
N SER A 414 -11.24 -0.52 -11.53
CA SER A 414 -12.17 -1.53 -12.06
C SER A 414 -13.52 -1.53 -11.34
N ASN A 415 -13.55 -1.19 -10.04
CA ASN A 415 -14.78 -1.12 -9.25
C ASN A 415 -15.83 -0.18 -9.88
N ILE A 416 -15.39 0.83 -10.63
CA ILE A 416 -16.25 1.75 -11.35
C ILE A 416 -16.36 1.35 -12.82
N LEU A 417 -15.22 1.11 -13.50
CA LEU A 417 -15.16 0.89 -14.94
C LEU A 417 -15.99 -0.30 -15.41
N LEU A 418 -15.98 -1.41 -14.64
CA LEU A 418 -16.72 -2.62 -14.97
C LEU A 418 -18.25 -2.48 -14.74
N ALA A 419 -18.68 -1.49 -13.97
CA ALA A 419 -20.09 -1.22 -13.73
C ALA A 419 -20.70 -0.20 -14.72
N ILE A 420 -19.87 0.60 -15.39
CA ILE A 420 -20.34 1.63 -16.32
C ILE A 420 -20.39 1.16 -17.78
N ASP A 421 -19.81 -0.02 -18.09
CA ASP A 421 -19.79 -0.54 -19.46
C ASP A 421 -20.02 -2.06 -19.50
N ASP A 422 -21.14 -2.49 -20.05
CA ASP A 422 -21.59 -3.88 -20.09
C ASP A 422 -20.91 -4.71 -21.20
N ARG A 423 -20.05 -4.12 -22.02
CA ARG A 423 -19.33 -4.80 -23.09
C ARG A 423 -18.18 -5.65 -22.61
N ILE A 424 -17.67 -5.41 -21.39
CA ILE A 424 -16.67 -6.27 -20.76
C ILE A 424 -17.32 -7.59 -20.33
N LYS A 425 -16.70 -8.73 -20.66
CA LYS A 425 -17.25 -10.06 -20.40
C LYS A 425 -16.56 -10.82 -19.27
N SER A 426 -15.31 -10.51 -18.99
CA SER A 426 -14.55 -11.05 -17.87
C SER A 426 -13.51 -10.05 -17.38
N ALA A 427 -13.06 -10.18 -16.14
CA ALA A 427 -12.01 -9.33 -15.62
C ALA A 427 -11.03 -10.11 -14.74
N ALA A 428 -9.73 -9.82 -14.91
CA ALA A 428 -8.67 -10.28 -14.02
C ALA A 428 -8.06 -9.09 -13.29
N ILE A 429 -8.22 -9.04 -11.98
CA ILE A 429 -7.70 -7.97 -11.14
C ILE A 429 -6.75 -8.51 -10.09
N PHE A 430 -5.72 -7.75 -9.79
CA PHE A 430 -4.62 -8.19 -8.95
C PHE A 430 -4.29 -7.13 -7.91
N ILE A 431 -4.06 -7.57 -6.66
CA ILE A 431 -3.59 -6.73 -5.56
C ILE A 431 -4.40 -5.44 -5.40
N GLY A 432 -5.68 -5.58 -5.09
CA GLY A 432 -6.61 -4.45 -4.91
C GLY A 432 -7.71 -4.76 -3.92
N GLY A 433 -8.65 -3.83 -3.81
CA GLY A 433 -9.79 -3.91 -2.91
C GLY A 433 -10.62 -2.63 -2.95
N LEU A 434 -11.36 -2.36 -1.89
CA LEU A 434 -12.00 -1.07 -1.66
C LEU A 434 -11.06 -0.10 -0.95
N MET A 435 -11.10 1.14 -1.36
CA MET A 435 -10.35 2.20 -0.69
C MET A 435 -11.10 2.67 0.56
N LEU A 436 -10.38 2.82 1.66
CA LEU A 436 -10.94 3.35 2.90
C LEU A 436 -11.26 4.85 2.81
N GLN A 437 -10.53 5.58 1.96
CA GLN A 437 -10.78 6.99 1.70
C GLN A 437 -12.12 7.16 0.98
N LYS A 438 -12.90 8.14 1.43
CA LYS A 438 -14.17 8.49 0.78
C LYS A 438 -13.91 9.36 -0.44
N SER A 439 -14.74 9.15 -1.44
CA SER A 439 -14.90 10.05 -2.57
C SER A 439 -16.28 10.73 -2.53
N ARG A 440 -16.57 11.56 -3.51
CA ARG A 440 -17.94 12.04 -3.69
C ARG A 440 -18.86 10.88 -4.05
N LYS A 441 -20.11 10.95 -3.58
CA LYS A 441 -21.10 9.89 -3.74
C LYS A 441 -21.28 9.47 -5.20
N GLU A 442 -21.21 10.42 -6.14
CA GLU A 442 -21.39 10.18 -7.56
C GLU A 442 -20.34 9.25 -8.19
N ILE A 443 -19.19 9.10 -7.52
CA ILE A 443 -18.08 8.23 -7.96
C ILE A 443 -17.60 7.30 -6.83
N GLU A 444 -18.44 7.08 -5.84
CA GLU A 444 -18.08 6.23 -4.70
C GLU A 444 -18.09 4.76 -5.10
N ALA A 445 -16.91 4.15 -5.10
CA ALA A 445 -16.64 2.86 -5.72
C ALA A 445 -17.55 1.72 -5.25
N HIS A 446 -17.93 1.69 -3.95
CA HIS A 446 -18.75 0.59 -3.43
C HIS A 446 -20.19 0.58 -3.96
N PHE A 447 -20.72 1.71 -4.45
CA PHE A 447 -22.01 1.75 -5.14
C PHE A 447 -21.93 1.08 -6.51
N TYR A 448 -20.82 1.25 -7.22
CA TYR A 448 -20.57 0.64 -8.51
C TYR A 448 -20.25 -0.86 -8.38
N LEU A 449 -19.42 -1.22 -7.42
CA LEU A 449 -18.99 -2.59 -7.18
C LEU A 449 -20.18 -3.57 -7.06
N ARG A 450 -21.24 -3.18 -6.37
CA ARG A 450 -22.46 -3.97 -6.20
C ARG A 450 -23.18 -4.31 -7.52
N ARG A 451 -22.92 -3.54 -8.58
CA ARG A 451 -23.55 -3.70 -9.91
C ARG A 451 -22.69 -4.46 -10.91
N ILE A 452 -21.47 -4.83 -10.52
CA ILE A 452 -20.62 -5.69 -11.36
C ILE A 452 -21.15 -7.13 -11.28
N LYS A 453 -21.48 -7.73 -12.44
CA LYS A 453 -22.06 -9.08 -12.52
C LYS A 453 -21.24 -10.05 -13.38
N ILE A 454 -20.14 -9.58 -13.96
CA ILE A 454 -19.29 -10.40 -14.83
C ILE A 454 -18.39 -11.34 -14.04
N PRO A 455 -17.91 -12.44 -14.65
CA PRO A 455 -16.87 -13.29 -14.07
C PRO A 455 -15.62 -12.52 -13.73
N ILE A 456 -15.08 -12.76 -12.54
CA ILE A 456 -13.92 -12.01 -12.06
C ILE A 456 -12.90 -12.92 -11.37
N LEU A 457 -11.65 -12.80 -11.79
CA LEU A 457 -10.50 -13.32 -11.05
C LEU A 457 -9.92 -12.20 -10.19
N HIS A 458 -9.75 -12.44 -8.89
CA HIS A 458 -9.05 -11.53 -7.99
C HIS A 458 -7.97 -12.27 -7.20
N ILE A 459 -6.70 -11.89 -7.41
CA ILE A 459 -5.55 -12.43 -6.68
C ILE A 459 -5.02 -11.38 -5.73
N VAL A 460 -4.96 -11.69 -4.44
CA VAL A 460 -4.54 -10.77 -3.38
C VAL A 460 -3.54 -11.41 -2.43
N GLY A 461 -2.71 -10.61 -1.82
CA GLY A 461 -1.85 -11.01 -0.69
C GLY A 461 -2.51 -10.65 0.64
N LYS A 462 -2.56 -11.58 1.60
CA LYS A 462 -3.14 -11.30 2.93
C LYS A 462 -2.29 -10.36 3.80
N LEU A 463 -1.06 -10.10 3.39
CA LEU A 463 -0.15 -9.15 4.05
C LEU A 463 -0.01 -7.85 3.25
N ASP A 464 -0.94 -7.56 2.33
CA ASP A 464 -0.94 -6.30 1.59
C ASP A 464 -1.17 -5.13 2.55
N GLY A 465 -0.21 -4.20 2.61
CA GLY A 465 -0.30 -3.03 3.49
C GLY A 465 -0.94 -1.80 2.83
N ILE A 466 -1.35 -1.91 1.56
CA ILE A 466 -2.09 -0.86 0.83
C ILE A 466 -3.58 -1.21 0.81
N PHE A 467 -3.90 -2.46 0.54
CA PHE A 467 -5.25 -3.01 0.55
C PHE A 467 -5.32 -4.09 1.63
N GLU A 468 -5.50 -3.65 2.87
CA GLU A 468 -5.55 -4.53 4.03
C GLU A 468 -6.63 -5.59 3.84
N TYR A 469 -6.27 -6.83 4.13
CA TYR A 469 -7.13 -7.98 3.81
C TYR A 469 -8.51 -7.88 4.47
N GLU A 470 -8.54 -7.54 5.75
CA GLU A 470 -9.78 -7.42 6.54
C GLU A 470 -10.59 -6.17 6.18
N ASP A 471 -9.94 -5.02 6.01
CA ASP A 471 -10.62 -3.73 5.91
C ASP A 471 -10.89 -3.28 4.48
N SER A 472 -10.20 -3.85 3.50
CA SER A 472 -10.28 -3.48 2.08
C SER A 472 -10.78 -4.64 1.20
N PHE A 473 -10.12 -5.80 1.28
CA PHE A 473 -10.45 -6.94 0.40
C PHE A 473 -11.70 -7.70 0.85
N LEU A 474 -11.86 -8.06 2.13
CA LEU A 474 -13.05 -8.81 2.58
C LEU A 474 -14.35 -8.03 2.33
N PRO A 475 -14.44 -6.71 2.60
CA PRO A 475 -15.60 -5.92 2.20
C PRO A 475 -15.81 -5.91 0.68
N TRP A 476 -14.73 -5.80 -0.12
CA TRP A 476 -14.81 -5.89 -1.57
C TRP A 476 -15.45 -7.21 -2.01
N ASN A 477 -14.95 -8.34 -1.51
CA ASN A 477 -15.43 -9.67 -1.85
C ASN A 477 -16.90 -9.90 -1.46
N LYS A 478 -17.32 -9.33 -0.33
CA LYS A 478 -18.71 -9.39 0.14
C LYS A 478 -19.66 -8.54 -0.69
N LEU A 479 -19.19 -7.36 -1.14
CA LEU A 479 -20.05 -6.38 -1.79
C LEU A 479 -20.16 -6.54 -3.30
N ILE A 480 -19.16 -7.13 -3.96
CA ILE A 480 -19.21 -7.30 -5.41
C ILE A 480 -20.43 -8.11 -5.82
N GLY A 481 -21.12 -7.62 -6.84
CA GLY A 481 -22.36 -8.23 -7.29
C GLY A 481 -22.21 -9.46 -8.20
N THR A 482 -20.98 -9.88 -8.52
CA THR A 482 -20.69 -11.10 -9.28
C THR A 482 -21.22 -12.33 -8.53
N PRO A 483 -21.92 -13.27 -9.20
CA PRO A 483 -22.33 -14.55 -8.59
C PRO A 483 -21.15 -15.34 -8.03
N GLU A 484 -21.36 -16.10 -6.94
CA GLU A 484 -20.26 -16.84 -6.29
C GLU A 484 -19.58 -17.86 -7.22
N GLU A 485 -20.32 -18.50 -8.13
CA GLU A 485 -19.81 -19.44 -9.13
C GLU A 485 -18.89 -18.79 -10.18
N ASP A 486 -18.96 -17.47 -10.30
CA ASP A 486 -18.15 -16.65 -11.24
C ASP A 486 -17.08 -15.82 -10.53
N LYS A 487 -16.91 -15.99 -9.21
CA LYS A 487 -15.84 -15.38 -8.42
C LYS A 487 -14.66 -16.35 -8.28
N PHE A 488 -13.53 -16.00 -8.87
CA PHE A 488 -12.28 -16.76 -8.74
C PHE A 488 -11.34 -15.99 -7.80
N ILE A 489 -11.41 -16.28 -6.51
CA ILE A 489 -10.67 -15.57 -5.46
C ILE A 489 -9.46 -16.38 -5.02
N ILE A 490 -8.27 -15.78 -5.10
CA ILE A 490 -7.03 -16.40 -4.63
C ILE A 490 -6.37 -15.44 -3.62
N ALA A 491 -6.48 -15.78 -2.34
CA ALA A 491 -5.84 -15.04 -1.26
C ALA A 491 -4.61 -15.80 -0.75
N ILE A 492 -3.44 -15.20 -0.85
CA ILE A 492 -2.15 -15.85 -0.54
C ILE A 492 -1.66 -15.38 0.83
N ASP A 493 -1.50 -16.31 1.77
CA ASP A 493 -1.23 -16.05 3.19
C ASP A 493 0.05 -15.23 3.46
N LYS A 494 1.09 -15.44 2.66
CA LYS A 494 2.41 -14.81 2.88
C LYS A 494 2.79 -13.84 1.76
N ALA A 495 1.82 -13.33 1.06
CA ALA A 495 2.03 -12.35 0.01
C ALA A 495 1.52 -10.97 0.41
N GLY A 496 2.18 -9.95 -0.13
CA GLY A 496 1.85 -8.55 0.06
C GLY A 496 1.33 -7.89 -1.21
N HIS A 497 1.67 -6.62 -1.38
CA HIS A 497 1.27 -5.82 -2.55
C HIS A 497 2.09 -6.22 -3.80
N GLY A 498 1.88 -7.44 -4.28
CA GLY A 498 2.59 -8.06 -5.41
C GLY A 498 3.75 -8.98 -5.00
N ASP A 499 4.38 -8.75 -3.86
CA ASP A 499 5.44 -9.62 -3.37
C ASP A 499 4.88 -10.93 -2.83
N GLY A 500 5.56 -12.04 -3.11
CA GLY A 500 5.13 -13.36 -2.69
C GLY A 500 4.03 -13.97 -3.56
N ILE A 501 3.56 -13.27 -4.60
CA ILE A 501 2.64 -13.80 -5.61
C ILE A 501 3.47 -14.30 -6.79
N SER A 502 3.51 -15.62 -7.00
CA SER A 502 4.26 -16.17 -8.12
C SER A 502 3.60 -15.85 -9.46
N GLN A 503 4.41 -15.66 -10.49
CA GLN A 503 3.89 -15.42 -11.84
C GLN A 503 3.07 -16.61 -12.36
N ASP A 504 3.41 -17.84 -11.99
CA ASP A 504 2.66 -19.04 -12.39
C ASP A 504 1.21 -19.00 -11.87
N ILE A 505 0.99 -18.53 -10.64
CA ILE A 505 -0.37 -18.36 -10.09
C ILE A 505 -1.15 -17.37 -10.95
N ILE A 506 -0.55 -16.23 -11.30
CA ILE A 506 -1.20 -15.22 -12.13
C ILE A 506 -1.51 -15.78 -13.50
N ILE A 507 -0.51 -16.35 -14.18
CA ILE A 507 -0.61 -16.86 -15.55
C ILE A 507 -1.68 -17.95 -15.65
N ASN A 508 -1.57 -18.99 -14.83
CA ASN A 508 -2.45 -20.16 -14.93
C ASN A 508 -3.92 -19.77 -14.69
N ASN A 509 -4.19 -19.00 -13.64
CA ASN A 509 -5.56 -18.63 -13.30
C ASN A 509 -6.14 -17.59 -14.26
N HIS A 510 -5.34 -16.67 -14.78
CA HIS A 510 -5.81 -15.72 -15.78
C HIS A 510 -6.16 -16.43 -17.10
N LEU A 511 -5.31 -17.33 -17.58
CA LEU A 511 -5.60 -18.12 -18.78
C LEU A 511 -6.81 -19.04 -18.58
N GLU A 512 -6.99 -19.61 -17.39
CA GLU A 512 -8.19 -20.42 -17.06
C GLU A 512 -9.46 -19.57 -17.15
N LEU A 513 -9.47 -18.36 -16.55
CA LEU A 513 -10.60 -17.44 -16.66
C LEU A 513 -10.92 -17.11 -18.12
N LEU A 514 -9.90 -16.72 -18.89
CA LEU A 514 -10.07 -16.34 -20.30
C LEU A 514 -10.60 -17.51 -21.14
N LYS A 515 -10.07 -18.72 -20.97
CA LYS A 515 -10.52 -19.92 -21.69
C LYS A 515 -11.95 -20.33 -21.35
N LYS A 516 -12.42 -19.98 -20.14
CA LYS A 516 -13.78 -20.32 -19.71
C LYS A 516 -14.83 -19.33 -20.20
N TYR A 517 -14.50 -18.06 -20.34
CA TYR A 517 -15.49 -17.00 -20.57
C TYR A 517 -15.28 -16.18 -21.83
N ASN A 518 -14.22 -16.45 -22.63
CA ASN A 518 -13.92 -15.67 -23.82
C ASN A 518 -13.75 -16.56 -25.11
#